data_ee8444569828611beabadfcae81bd785
#
_entry.id   ee8444569828611beabadfcae81bd785
#
_cell.length_a   1.000
_cell.length_b   1.000
_cell.length_c   1.000
_cell.angle_alpha   90.00
_cell.angle_beta   90.00
_cell.angle_gamma   90.00
#
_symmetry.space_group_name_H-M   'P 1'
#
loop_
_entity.id
_entity.type
_entity.pdbx_description
1 polymer ?
#
loop_
_entity_poly.entity_id
_entity_poly.type
_entity_poly.pdbx_seq_one_letter_code
_entity_poly.pdbx_strand_id
1 'polypeptide(L)'
;MCIRDSDITANQLRVIADLIREFSGEGVGRNGFTQNIVLRYIHDDDLVNLYSRLIESALAKTGSLTMASAVGCSGTTSCNLALTNSHRLAKEVQRKFLELKLDEDEDLRNSSIKISGCPNSCGQHQIATIGFYGGGSRLGKDMYPNYTMSLGGRFDNDAMLGHHTARVPVKRVIPVILKIIELFKQHKQPDDTLDKWIHRVVSGNESSEIKSVEDIKKIINPLLTPPTKQDDIDFYMDYGSDTSYHTITGKGECAA
;
A
#
# COMPACT_ATOMS: atom_id res chain seq x y z
N MET A 1 6.57 -18.85 -7.41
CA MET A 1 7.50 -17.75 -7.04
C MET A 1 6.95 -16.43 -7.55
N CYS A 2 7.04 -15.38 -6.76
CA CYS A 2 6.54 -14.04 -7.12
C CYS A 2 7.71 -13.09 -7.27
N ILE A 3 7.81 -12.43 -8.43
CA ILE A 3 8.77 -11.37 -8.70
C ILE A 3 8.09 -10.05 -8.37
N ARG A 4 8.63 -9.35 -7.37
CA ARG A 4 8.08 -8.10 -6.88
C ARG A 4 8.83 -6.93 -7.50
N ASP A 5 8.16 -6.15 -8.28
CA ASP A 5 8.42 -4.71 -8.50
C ASP A 5 7.40 -4.13 -9.47
N SER A 6 6.88 -2.95 -9.17
CA SER A 6 5.99 -2.24 -10.08
C SER A 6 6.75 -1.53 -11.22
N ASP A 7 8.07 -1.34 -11.06
CA ASP A 7 8.93 -0.76 -12.08
C ASP A 7 9.93 -1.82 -12.57
N ILE A 8 9.72 -2.29 -13.78
CA ILE A 8 10.56 -3.28 -14.43
C ILE A 8 11.21 -2.65 -15.67
N THR A 9 12.52 -2.76 -15.77
CA THR A 9 13.26 -2.36 -16.96
C THR A 9 13.05 -3.35 -18.10
N ALA A 10 13.26 -2.90 -19.35
CA ALA A 10 13.17 -3.78 -20.51
C ALA A 10 14.13 -4.99 -20.41
N ASN A 11 15.31 -4.80 -19.83
CA ASN A 11 16.27 -5.91 -19.63
C ASN A 11 15.76 -6.90 -18.59
N GLN A 12 15.20 -6.44 -17.47
CA GLN A 12 14.59 -7.31 -16.47
C GLN A 12 13.41 -8.10 -17.05
N LEU A 13 12.57 -7.48 -17.88
CA LEU A 13 11.48 -8.20 -18.58
C LEU A 13 12.01 -9.32 -19.48
N ARG A 14 13.12 -9.10 -20.20
CA ARG A 14 13.75 -10.15 -21.02
C ARG A 14 14.26 -11.29 -20.14
N VAL A 15 14.95 -10.98 -19.04
CA VAL A 15 15.41 -11.99 -18.08
C VAL A 15 14.22 -12.78 -17.52
N ILE A 16 13.14 -12.12 -17.12
CA ILE A 16 11.91 -12.80 -16.65
C ILE A 16 11.34 -13.72 -17.73
N ALA A 17 11.31 -13.28 -18.98
CA ALA A 17 10.83 -14.10 -20.09
C ALA A 17 11.69 -15.36 -20.29
N ASP A 18 13.01 -15.24 -20.15
CA ASP A 18 13.92 -16.39 -20.25
C ASP A 18 13.75 -17.33 -19.06
N LEU A 19 13.64 -16.80 -17.82
CA LEU A 19 13.38 -17.61 -16.62
C LEU A 19 12.02 -18.35 -16.69
N ILE A 20 11.00 -17.71 -17.26
CA ILE A 20 9.70 -18.37 -17.49
C ILE A 20 9.85 -19.55 -18.45
N ARG A 21 10.58 -19.38 -19.56
CA ARG A 21 10.77 -20.47 -20.53
C ARG A 21 11.59 -21.62 -19.98
N GLU A 22 12.57 -21.33 -19.12
CA GLU A 22 13.52 -22.28 -18.57
C GLU A 22 12.92 -23.06 -17.38
N PHE A 23 12.19 -22.38 -16.49
CA PHE A 23 11.81 -22.94 -15.19
C PHE A 23 10.28 -23.16 -15.02
N SER A 24 9.43 -22.46 -15.77
CA SER A 24 7.98 -22.62 -15.60
C SER A 24 7.45 -23.80 -16.41
N GLY A 25 6.82 -24.77 -15.75
CA GLY A 25 6.25 -25.93 -16.41
C GLY A 25 5.16 -25.62 -17.45
N GLU A 26 4.52 -24.46 -17.39
CA GLU A 26 3.57 -23.99 -18.40
C GLU A 26 4.22 -23.08 -19.46
N GLY A 27 5.47 -22.62 -19.26
CA GLY A 27 6.13 -21.63 -20.11
C GLY A 27 5.45 -20.24 -20.08
N VAL A 28 4.65 -19.94 -19.05
CA VAL A 28 3.90 -18.68 -18.91
C VAL A 28 4.11 -18.04 -17.54
N GLY A 29 4.32 -16.72 -17.53
CA GLY A 29 4.24 -15.88 -16.33
C GLY A 29 2.85 -15.27 -16.22
N ARG A 30 2.37 -15.03 -15.01
CA ARG A 30 1.09 -14.41 -14.75
C ARG A 30 1.23 -13.16 -13.91
N ASN A 31 0.58 -12.09 -14.30
CA ASN A 31 0.45 -10.90 -13.45
C ASN A 31 -0.64 -11.14 -12.42
N GLY A 32 -0.31 -10.90 -11.15
CA GLY A 32 -1.27 -10.92 -10.06
C GLY A 32 -1.87 -9.53 -9.79
N PHE A 33 -3.00 -9.51 -9.08
CA PHE A 33 -3.63 -8.26 -8.60
C PHE A 33 -2.76 -7.54 -7.53
N THR A 34 -1.69 -8.17 -7.07
CA THR A 34 -0.68 -7.62 -6.17
C THR A 34 0.47 -6.93 -6.91
N GLN A 35 0.34 -6.73 -8.23
CA GLN A 35 1.39 -6.16 -9.10
C GLN A 35 2.69 -6.99 -9.14
N ASN A 36 2.58 -8.29 -8.87
CA ASN A 36 3.70 -9.23 -8.95
C ASN A 36 3.58 -10.11 -10.19
N ILE A 37 4.73 -10.55 -10.72
CA ILE A 37 4.79 -11.59 -11.74
C ILE A 37 4.97 -12.94 -11.03
N VAL A 38 4.09 -13.88 -11.33
CA VAL A 38 4.06 -15.22 -10.74
C VAL A 38 4.53 -16.23 -11.75
N LEU A 39 5.56 -16.99 -11.40
CA LEU A 39 6.00 -18.20 -12.12
C LEU A 39 5.35 -19.42 -11.45
N ARG A 40 4.75 -20.29 -12.25
CA ARG A 40 4.01 -21.45 -11.77
C ARG A 40 4.66 -22.75 -12.20
N TYR A 41 4.38 -23.81 -11.45
CA TYR A 41 4.86 -25.16 -11.73
C TYR A 41 6.39 -25.21 -11.87
N ILE A 42 7.08 -24.62 -10.88
CA ILE A 42 8.52 -24.75 -10.75
C ILE A 42 8.81 -26.08 -10.05
N HIS A 43 9.73 -26.85 -10.59
CA HIS A 43 10.24 -28.04 -9.90
C HIS A 43 11.04 -27.65 -8.65
N ASP A 44 10.90 -28.41 -7.58
CA ASP A 44 11.58 -28.12 -6.30
C ASP A 44 13.11 -28.12 -6.48
N ASP A 45 13.66 -29.00 -7.31
CA ASP A 45 15.08 -29.08 -7.63
C ASP A 45 15.62 -27.83 -8.33
N ASP A 46 14.76 -27.07 -9.00
CA ASP A 46 15.13 -25.86 -9.74
C ASP A 46 15.08 -24.58 -8.88
N LEU A 47 14.49 -24.62 -7.68
CA LEU A 47 14.25 -23.44 -6.86
C LEU A 47 15.53 -22.68 -6.52
N VAL A 48 16.61 -23.39 -6.17
CA VAL A 48 17.89 -22.77 -5.80
C VAL A 48 18.53 -22.08 -7.01
N ASN A 49 18.48 -22.72 -8.18
CA ASN A 49 19.03 -22.17 -9.41
C ASN A 49 18.24 -20.94 -9.87
N LEU A 50 16.91 -21.06 -9.89
CA LEU A 50 16.02 -19.93 -10.21
C LEU A 50 16.25 -18.73 -9.26
N TYR A 51 16.35 -18.98 -7.95
CA TYR A 51 16.61 -17.93 -6.96
C TYR A 51 17.96 -17.23 -7.19
N SER A 52 19.01 -17.98 -7.49
CA SER A 52 20.34 -17.43 -7.82
C SER A 52 20.28 -16.51 -9.04
N ARG A 53 19.57 -16.93 -10.09
CA ARG A 53 19.37 -16.13 -11.32
C ARG A 53 18.56 -14.84 -11.04
N LEU A 54 17.59 -14.91 -10.13
CA LEU A 54 16.82 -13.73 -9.70
C LEU A 54 17.68 -12.75 -8.89
N ILE A 55 18.60 -13.24 -8.03
CA ILE A 55 19.57 -12.40 -7.32
C ILE A 55 20.45 -11.64 -8.31
N GLU A 56 21.06 -12.33 -9.27
CA GLU A 56 21.92 -11.75 -10.30
C GLU A 56 21.20 -10.63 -11.09
N SER A 57 19.90 -10.76 -11.28
CA SER A 57 19.07 -9.83 -12.04
C SER A 57 18.44 -8.73 -11.16
N ALA A 58 18.77 -8.67 -9.86
CA ALA A 58 18.16 -7.78 -8.87
C ALA A 58 16.61 -7.91 -8.77
N LEU A 59 16.08 -9.12 -8.99
CA LEU A 59 14.66 -9.45 -8.95
C LEU A 59 14.24 -10.26 -7.71
N ALA A 60 15.19 -10.69 -6.87
CA ALA A 60 14.96 -11.48 -5.66
C ALA A 60 14.68 -10.63 -4.42
N LYS A 61 13.84 -9.61 -4.53
CA LYS A 61 13.47 -8.78 -3.36
C LYS A 61 12.55 -9.55 -2.42
N THR A 62 12.82 -9.48 -1.11
CA THR A 62 11.97 -10.08 -0.07
C THR A 62 10.66 -9.33 0.15
N GLY A 63 9.77 -9.87 0.97
CA GLY A 63 8.52 -9.23 1.40
C GLY A 63 7.38 -9.32 0.38
N SER A 64 7.48 -10.18 -0.66
CA SER A 64 6.36 -10.47 -1.57
C SER A 64 5.20 -11.12 -0.81
N LEU A 65 3.96 -10.68 -1.06
CA LEU A 65 2.75 -11.15 -0.40
C LEU A 65 2.67 -10.87 1.11
N THR A 66 3.59 -10.07 1.64
CA THR A 66 3.50 -9.54 3.01
C THR A 66 2.92 -8.12 3.00
N MET A 67 2.64 -7.55 4.16
CA MET A 67 2.18 -6.17 4.29
C MET A 67 3.22 -5.15 3.78
N ALA A 68 4.52 -5.52 3.74
CA ALA A 68 5.56 -4.72 3.10
C ALA A 68 5.42 -4.65 1.57
N SER A 69 4.58 -5.49 0.95
CA SER A 69 4.27 -5.42 -0.48
C SER A 69 3.12 -4.44 -0.76
N ALA A 70 3.26 -3.20 -0.31
CA ALA A 70 2.26 -2.17 -0.57
C ALA A 70 2.07 -1.95 -2.09
N VAL A 71 0.82 -1.98 -2.54
CA VAL A 71 0.44 -1.77 -3.94
C VAL A 71 0.10 -0.30 -4.16
N GLY A 72 0.71 0.33 -5.16
CA GLY A 72 0.40 1.70 -5.59
C GLY A 72 0.03 1.76 -7.06
N CYS A 73 -0.96 2.55 -7.45
CA CYS A 73 -1.13 2.90 -8.85
C CYS A 73 -0.03 3.90 -9.27
N SER A 74 0.08 4.21 -10.56
CA SER A 74 1.10 5.13 -11.08
C SER A 74 1.06 6.55 -10.46
N GLY A 75 -0.11 6.97 -9.97
CA GLY A 75 -0.25 8.30 -9.37
C GLY A 75 0.17 9.42 -10.32
N THR A 76 0.57 10.56 -9.76
CA THR A 76 1.04 11.71 -10.56
C THR A 76 2.38 11.46 -11.28
N THR A 77 2.98 10.29 -11.14
CA THR A 77 4.18 9.93 -11.91
C THR A 77 3.90 9.87 -13.41
N SER A 78 2.72 9.38 -13.82
CA SER A 78 2.33 9.26 -15.23
C SER A 78 0.83 9.43 -15.53
N CYS A 79 -0.01 9.53 -14.51
CA CYS A 79 -1.46 9.63 -14.67
C CYS A 79 -1.94 11.08 -14.53
N ASN A 80 -2.57 11.62 -15.57
CA ASN A 80 -3.12 12.99 -15.58
C ASN A 80 -4.35 13.18 -14.68
N LEU A 81 -4.98 12.08 -14.24
CA LEU A 81 -6.16 12.11 -13.36
C LEU A 81 -5.78 12.02 -11.88
N ALA A 82 -4.53 11.68 -11.58
CA ALA A 82 -4.08 11.49 -10.21
C ALA A 82 -3.97 12.83 -9.47
N LEU A 83 -4.38 12.82 -8.22
CA LEU A 83 -4.26 13.95 -7.31
C LEU A 83 -3.00 13.88 -6.44
N THR A 84 -2.43 12.67 -6.26
CA THR A 84 -1.24 12.45 -5.43
C THR A 84 -0.34 11.37 -6.03
N ASN A 85 0.93 11.34 -5.59
CA ASN A 85 1.92 10.39 -6.04
C ASN A 85 1.87 9.07 -5.23
N SER A 86 0.84 8.28 -5.47
CA SER A 86 0.64 6.98 -4.83
C SER A 86 1.78 5.99 -5.08
N HIS A 87 2.44 6.07 -6.24
CA HIS A 87 3.57 5.23 -6.58
C HIS A 87 4.77 5.47 -5.64
N ARG A 88 5.14 6.75 -5.45
CA ARG A 88 6.23 7.13 -4.54
C ARG A 88 5.89 6.82 -3.09
N LEU A 89 4.65 7.08 -2.67
CA LEU A 89 4.21 6.72 -1.32
C LEU A 89 4.28 5.20 -1.09
N ALA A 90 3.81 4.38 -2.04
CA ALA A 90 3.88 2.92 -1.90
C ALA A 90 5.33 2.42 -1.76
N LYS A 91 6.27 2.98 -2.54
CA LYS A 91 7.70 2.67 -2.40
C LYS A 91 8.25 3.06 -1.04
N GLU A 92 7.84 4.20 -0.50
CA GLU A 92 8.29 4.66 0.81
C GLU A 92 7.73 3.80 1.95
N VAL A 93 6.46 3.37 1.84
CA VAL A 93 5.86 2.37 2.74
C VAL A 93 6.66 1.07 2.69
N GLN A 94 6.92 0.54 1.49
CA GLN A 94 7.70 -0.69 1.31
C GLN A 94 9.08 -0.58 1.96
N ARG A 95 9.81 0.51 1.66
CA ARG A 95 11.14 0.76 2.22
C ARG A 95 11.11 0.77 3.75
N LYS A 96 10.16 1.51 4.33
CA LYS A 96 10.04 1.64 5.79
C LYS A 96 9.66 0.33 6.47
N PHE A 97 8.80 -0.46 5.84
CA PHE A 97 8.37 -1.75 6.40
C PHE A 97 9.50 -2.79 6.38
N LEU A 98 10.32 -2.83 5.31
CA LEU A 98 11.49 -3.68 5.26
C LEU A 98 12.57 -3.24 6.27
N GLU A 99 12.79 -1.92 6.41
CA GLU A 99 13.70 -1.35 7.42
C GLU A 99 13.31 -1.76 8.85
N LEU A 100 12.01 -1.79 9.15
CA LEU A 100 11.45 -2.19 10.44
C LEU A 100 11.23 -3.71 10.57
N LYS A 101 11.57 -4.51 9.55
CA LYS A 101 11.35 -5.96 9.47
C LYS A 101 9.89 -6.39 9.71
N LEU A 102 8.94 -5.57 9.28
CA LEU A 102 7.52 -5.87 9.41
C LEU A 102 7.05 -6.92 8.39
N ASP A 103 7.86 -7.24 7.38
CA ASP A 103 7.65 -8.34 6.45
C ASP A 103 7.88 -9.72 7.08
N GLU A 104 8.63 -9.79 8.19
CA GLU A 104 8.89 -11.01 8.95
C GLU A 104 7.83 -11.24 10.06
N ASP A 105 6.94 -10.28 10.31
CA ASP A 105 5.96 -10.33 11.39
C ASP A 105 4.73 -11.17 11.01
N GLU A 106 4.63 -12.36 11.57
CA GLU A 106 3.53 -13.32 11.32
C GLU A 106 2.13 -12.77 11.68
N ASP A 107 2.04 -11.84 12.63
CA ASP A 107 0.78 -11.21 12.99
C ASP A 107 0.26 -10.27 11.91
N LEU A 108 1.13 -9.81 10.99
CA LEU A 108 0.78 -8.94 9.86
C LEU A 108 0.54 -9.71 8.57
N ARG A 109 0.68 -11.04 8.58
CA ARG A 109 0.39 -11.88 7.42
C ARG A 109 -1.07 -11.73 6.98
N ASN A 110 -1.31 -11.88 5.68
CA ASN A 110 -2.61 -11.69 5.03
C ASN A 110 -3.15 -10.25 5.10
N SER A 111 -2.43 -9.32 5.70
CA SER A 111 -2.79 -7.91 5.68
C SER A 111 -2.21 -7.21 4.47
N SER A 112 -2.95 -6.27 3.90
CA SER A 112 -2.56 -5.57 2.68
C SER A 112 -2.68 -4.06 2.81
N ILE A 113 -1.74 -3.34 2.15
CA ILE A 113 -1.80 -1.89 1.97
C ILE A 113 -1.95 -1.62 0.47
N LYS A 114 -2.98 -0.85 0.08
CA LYS A 114 -3.21 -0.48 -1.30
C LYS A 114 -3.50 1.01 -1.42
N ILE A 115 -2.82 1.66 -2.37
CA ILE A 115 -2.79 3.12 -2.48
C ILE A 115 -3.16 3.55 -3.90
N SER A 116 -4.20 4.37 -4.02
CA SER A 116 -4.61 4.96 -5.29
C SER A 116 -4.31 6.46 -5.28
N GLY A 117 -3.87 7.03 -6.40
CA GLY A 117 -3.57 8.46 -6.52
C GLY A 117 -4.81 9.36 -6.57
N CYS A 118 -6.00 8.78 -6.71
CA CYS A 118 -7.30 9.46 -6.74
C CYS A 118 -8.43 8.46 -6.41
N PRO A 119 -9.70 8.89 -6.31
CA PRO A 119 -10.84 8.00 -6.00
C PRO A 119 -11.10 6.86 -7.01
N ASN A 120 -10.54 6.90 -8.23
CA ASN A 120 -10.79 5.90 -9.30
C ASN A 120 -10.32 4.48 -8.95
N SER A 121 -9.66 4.27 -7.81
CA SER A 121 -9.34 2.94 -7.25
C SER A 121 -8.45 2.04 -8.13
N CYS A 122 -7.64 2.59 -9.04
CA CYS A 122 -6.71 1.79 -9.85
C CYS A 122 -5.69 0.98 -9.02
N GLY A 123 -5.36 1.43 -7.80
CA GLY A 123 -4.58 0.69 -6.80
C GLY A 123 -5.43 -0.28 -5.97
N GLN A 124 -6.74 -0.38 -6.23
CA GLN A 124 -7.69 -1.27 -5.53
C GLN A 124 -7.76 -1.03 -4.01
N HIS A 125 -7.67 0.24 -3.58
CA HIS A 125 -7.65 0.60 -2.15
C HIS A 125 -8.89 0.14 -1.38
N GLN A 126 -10.03 -0.04 -2.07
CA GLN A 126 -11.32 -0.40 -1.46
C GLN A 126 -11.34 -1.82 -0.87
N ILE A 127 -10.47 -2.73 -1.39
CA ILE A 127 -10.40 -4.12 -0.95
C ILE A 127 -9.12 -4.43 -0.16
N ALA A 128 -8.50 -3.41 0.41
CA ALA A 128 -7.30 -3.58 1.22
C ALA A 128 -7.62 -3.57 2.71
N THR A 129 -6.85 -4.29 3.51
CA THR A 129 -6.89 -4.20 4.98
C THR A 129 -6.76 -2.75 5.44
N ILE A 130 -5.79 -2.02 4.85
CA ILE A 130 -5.64 -0.57 4.98
C ILE A 130 -5.52 0.03 3.58
N GLY A 131 -6.55 0.73 3.15
CA GLY A 131 -6.63 1.36 1.84
C GLY A 131 -6.47 2.87 1.90
N PHE A 132 -5.89 3.45 0.84
CA PHE A 132 -5.71 4.90 0.73
C PHE A 132 -6.05 5.39 -0.68
N TYR A 133 -6.76 6.51 -0.79
CA TYR A 133 -6.85 7.23 -2.06
C TYR A 133 -6.55 8.71 -1.90
N GLY A 134 -5.83 9.24 -2.88
CA GLY A 134 -5.30 10.60 -2.88
C GLY A 134 -6.35 11.68 -3.07
N GLY A 135 -6.07 12.82 -2.46
CA GLY A 135 -6.84 14.04 -2.53
C GLY A 135 -6.04 15.25 -2.09
N GLY A 136 -6.66 16.41 -2.10
CA GLY A 136 -6.11 17.65 -1.56
C GLY A 136 -7.00 18.22 -0.47
N SER A 137 -6.41 18.85 0.53
CA SER A 137 -7.13 19.64 1.55
C SER A 137 -6.47 21.00 1.73
N ARG A 138 -7.14 21.89 2.45
CA ARG A 138 -6.62 23.22 2.77
C ARG A 138 -6.51 23.43 4.25
N LEU A 139 -5.43 24.11 4.66
CA LEU A 139 -5.28 24.72 5.96
C LEU A 139 -5.10 26.23 5.75
N GLY A 140 -6.15 27.00 6.04
CA GLY A 140 -6.21 28.41 5.64
C GLY A 140 -6.20 28.56 4.11
N LYS A 141 -5.21 29.31 3.58
CA LYS A 141 -5.02 29.52 2.13
C LYS A 141 -4.16 28.45 1.44
N ASP A 142 -3.43 27.67 2.21
CA ASP A 142 -2.44 26.72 1.69
C ASP A 142 -3.07 25.35 1.46
N MET A 143 -2.79 24.76 0.29
CA MET A 143 -3.21 23.38 -0.03
C MET A 143 -2.12 22.40 0.36
N TYR A 144 -2.53 21.22 0.85
CA TYR A 144 -1.63 20.12 1.15
C TYR A 144 -2.18 18.79 0.60
N PRO A 145 -1.30 17.86 0.18
CA PRO A 145 -1.72 16.54 -0.27
C PRO A 145 -2.14 15.67 0.91
N ASN A 146 -3.20 14.92 0.74
CA ASN A 146 -3.69 13.97 1.73
C ASN A 146 -4.19 12.68 1.07
N TYR A 147 -4.45 11.70 1.91
CA TYR A 147 -5.12 10.46 1.53
C TYR A 147 -6.33 10.22 2.41
N THR A 148 -7.46 9.85 1.80
CA THR A 148 -8.57 9.27 2.54
C THR A 148 -8.23 7.82 2.82
N MET A 149 -8.22 7.46 4.10
CA MET A 149 -7.96 6.10 4.59
C MET A 149 -9.27 5.33 4.72
N SER A 150 -9.24 4.07 4.32
CA SER A 150 -10.28 3.08 4.59
C SER A 150 -9.68 1.86 5.27
N LEU A 151 -10.44 1.21 6.15
CA LEU A 151 -10.04 0.04 6.93
C LEU A 151 -10.98 -1.14 6.67
N GLY A 152 -10.46 -2.35 6.69
CA GLY A 152 -11.22 -3.60 6.69
C GLY A 152 -11.71 -4.07 5.33
N GLY A 153 -11.17 -3.55 4.23
CA GLY A 153 -11.44 -4.12 2.90
C GLY A 153 -10.84 -5.52 2.78
N ARG A 154 -11.56 -6.44 2.11
CA ARG A 154 -11.18 -7.84 1.92
C ARG A 154 -11.57 -8.33 0.54
N PHE A 155 -10.79 -9.30 0.03
CA PHE A 155 -11.04 -9.97 -1.23
C PHE A 155 -10.86 -11.49 -1.06
N ASP A 156 -11.73 -12.07 -0.26
CA ASP A 156 -11.84 -13.52 -0.01
C ASP A 156 -13.32 -13.95 -0.01
N ASN A 157 -13.63 -15.07 0.63
CA ASN A 157 -15.02 -15.59 0.70
C ASN A 157 -15.98 -14.61 1.42
N ASP A 158 -15.46 -13.74 2.28
CA ASP A 158 -16.19 -12.70 3.00
C ASP A 158 -15.86 -11.31 2.44
N ALA A 159 -15.86 -11.16 1.11
CA ALA A 159 -15.48 -9.93 0.42
C ALA A 159 -16.22 -8.70 0.95
N MET A 160 -15.47 -7.67 1.33
CA MET A 160 -16.02 -6.43 1.89
C MET A 160 -15.22 -5.22 1.40
N LEU A 161 -15.93 -4.11 1.16
CA LEU A 161 -15.28 -2.83 0.91
C LEU A 161 -14.85 -2.18 2.23
N GLY A 162 -13.67 -1.56 2.22
CA GLY A 162 -13.13 -0.86 3.38
C GLY A 162 -14.01 0.32 3.81
N HIS A 163 -14.16 0.50 5.12
CA HIS A 163 -14.88 1.59 5.72
C HIS A 163 -14.03 2.87 5.74
N HIS A 164 -14.54 3.97 5.20
CA HIS A 164 -13.85 5.26 5.23
C HIS A 164 -13.66 5.75 6.67
N THR A 165 -12.42 6.03 7.06
CA THR A 165 -12.05 6.30 8.44
C THR A 165 -11.63 7.75 8.66
N ALA A 166 -10.63 8.23 7.93
CA ALA A 166 -10.04 9.55 8.13
C ALA A 166 -9.34 10.07 6.88
N ARG A 167 -9.15 11.40 6.82
CA ARG A 167 -8.21 12.04 5.89
C ARG A 167 -6.87 12.22 6.59
N VAL A 168 -5.83 11.72 5.97
CA VAL A 168 -4.47 11.66 6.53
C VAL A 168 -3.53 12.48 5.67
N PRO A 169 -2.83 13.51 6.20
CA PRO A 169 -1.80 14.21 5.44
C PRO A 169 -0.76 13.23 4.89
N VAL A 170 -0.26 13.46 3.69
CA VAL A 170 0.62 12.51 3.00
C VAL A 170 1.83 12.08 3.85
N LYS A 171 2.46 13.03 4.56
CA LYS A 171 3.63 12.76 5.43
C LYS A 171 3.27 11.99 6.71
N ARG A 172 1.98 11.87 7.03
CA ARG A 172 1.47 11.13 8.20
C ARG A 172 0.93 9.74 7.86
N VAL A 173 0.89 9.35 6.59
CA VAL A 173 0.36 8.02 6.19
C VAL A 173 1.14 6.89 6.88
N ILE A 174 2.47 6.89 6.80
CA ILE A 174 3.29 5.87 7.45
C ILE A 174 3.15 5.92 8.98
N PRO A 175 3.29 7.06 9.67
CA PRO A 175 3.01 7.16 11.10
C PRO A 175 1.63 6.64 11.52
N VAL A 176 0.58 6.90 10.74
CA VAL A 176 -0.77 6.40 11.02
C VAL A 176 -0.84 4.88 10.89
N ILE A 177 -0.26 4.30 9.83
CA ILE A 177 -0.22 2.84 9.67
C ILE A 177 0.51 2.19 10.86
N LEU A 178 1.68 2.71 11.23
CA LEU A 178 2.45 2.20 12.37
C LEU A 178 1.68 2.33 13.69
N LYS A 179 0.92 3.40 13.88
CA LYS A 179 0.06 3.56 15.07
C LYS A 179 -1.08 2.54 15.10
N ILE A 180 -1.68 2.21 13.94
CA ILE A 180 -2.70 1.15 13.85
C ILE A 180 -2.08 -0.22 14.18
N ILE A 181 -0.89 -0.51 13.69
CA ILE A 181 -0.17 -1.74 14.03
C ILE A 181 0.14 -1.80 15.54
N GLU A 182 0.58 -0.70 16.13
CA GLU A 182 0.82 -0.59 17.57
C GLU A 182 -0.46 -0.89 18.38
N LEU A 183 -1.59 -0.28 18.01
CA LEU A 183 -2.89 -0.53 18.64
C LEU A 183 -3.29 -2.01 18.51
N PHE A 184 -3.12 -2.60 17.33
CA PHE A 184 -3.36 -4.02 17.13
C PHE A 184 -2.52 -4.86 18.09
N LYS A 185 -1.21 -4.64 18.17
CA LYS A 185 -0.31 -5.40 19.05
C LYS A 185 -0.68 -5.29 20.54
N GLN A 186 -1.25 -4.15 20.96
CA GLN A 186 -1.71 -3.93 22.33
C GLN A 186 -3.05 -4.60 22.63
N HIS A 187 -3.92 -4.77 21.64
CA HIS A 187 -5.31 -5.21 21.84
C HIS A 187 -5.67 -6.54 21.14
N LYS A 188 -4.71 -7.18 20.45
CA LYS A 188 -4.95 -8.43 19.75
C LYS A 188 -5.30 -9.58 20.70
N GLN A 189 -6.13 -10.50 20.22
CA GLN A 189 -6.38 -11.78 20.87
C GLN A 189 -5.27 -12.81 20.49
N PRO A 190 -5.13 -13.93 21.21
CA PRO A 190 -4.27 -15.03 20.79
C PRO A 190 -4.60 -15.46 19.34
N ASP A 191 -3.57 -15.73 18.55
CA ASP A 191 -3.67 -16.15 17.13
C ASP A 191 -4.34 -15.16 16.16
N ASP A 192 -4.47 -13.89 16.60
CA ASP A 192 -4.97 -12.83 15.74
C ASP A 192 -3.93 -12.39 14.68
N THR A 193 -4.46 -12.04 13.52
CA THR A 193 -3.74 -11.21 12.54
C THR A 193 -4.36 -9.82 12.48
N LEU A 194 -3.59 -8.84 12.02
CA LEU A 194 -4.06 -7.45 11.87
C LEU A 194 -5.35 -7.39 11.04
N ASP A 195 -5.45 -8.19 9.97
CA ASP A 195 -6.63 -8.26 9.12
C ASP A 195 -7.88 -8.72 9.91
N LYS A 196 -7.76 -9.79 10.69
CA LYS A 196 -8.85 -10.30 11.53
C LYS A 196 -9.31 -9.27 12.57
N TRP A 197 -8.34 -8.64 13.24
CA TRP A 197 -8.63 -7.63 14.26
C TRP A 197 -9.33 -6.40 13.65
N ILE A 198 -8.80 -5.84 12.55
CA ILE A 198 -9.45 -4.72 11.86
C ILE A 198 -10.86 -5.09 11.42
N HIS A 199 -11.06 -6.30 10.92
CA HIS A 199 -12.39 -6.76 10.51
C HIS A 199 -13.38 -6.76 11.67
N ARG A 200 -12.98 -7.24 12.87
CA ARG A 200 -13.85 -7.19 14.06
C ARG A 200 -14.14 -5.76 14.50
N VAL A 201 -13.15 -4.87 14.48
CA VAL A 201 -13.34 -3.46 14.82
C VAL A 201 -14.32 -2.78 13.84
N VAL A 202 -14.16 -3.02 12.53
CA VAL A 202 -15.05 -2.44 11.50
C VAL A 202 -16.47 -2.99 11.61
N SER A 203 -16.62 -4.27 11.93
CA SER A 203 -17.93 -4.93 12.09
C SER A 203 -18.58 -4.67 13.45
N GLY A 204 -17.93 -3.94 14.38
CA GLY A 204 -18.43 -3.69 15.73
C GLY A 204 -18.46 -4.93 16.65
N ASN A 205 -17.72 -5.97 16.30
CA ASN A 205 -17.65 -7.25 17.01
C ASN A 205 -16.40 -7.38 17.90
N GLU A 206 -15.61 -6.31 18.06
CA GLU A 206 -14.43 -6.31 18.90
C GLU A 206 -14.80 -6.07 20.37
N SER A 207 -14.20 -6.87 21.26
CA SER A 207 -14.47 -6.83 22.70
C SER A 207 -13.43 -6.06 23.52
N SER A 208 -12.34 -5.63 22.88
CA SER A 208 -11.29 -4.83 23.50
C SER A 208 -11.71 -3.39 23.74
N GLU A 209 -10.81 -2.55 24.24
CA GLU A 209 -11.06 -1.10 24.39
C GLU A 209 -11.28 -0.39 23.05
N ILE A 210 -10.73 -0.93 21.96
CA ILE A 210 -10.90 -0.42 20.58
C ILE A 210 -12.07 -1.14 19.92
N LYS A 211 -13.28 -0.67 20.14
CA LYS A 211 -14.52 -1.34 19.69
C LYS A 211 -14.97 -0.95 18.30
N SER A 212 -14.51 0.17 17.79
CA SER A 212 -15.00 0.75 16.54
C SER A 212 -13.93 1.52 15.79
N VAL A 213 -14.19 1.79 14.52
CA VAL A 213 -13.37 2.66 13.67
C VAL A 213 -13.23 4.06 14.28
N GLU A 214 -14.27 4.57 14.95
CA GLU A 214 -14.23 5.89 15.61
C GLU A 214 -13.25 5.93 16.78
N ASP A 215 -13.00 4.81 17.48
CA ASP A 215 -12.02 4.75 18.55
C ASP A 215 -10.60 4.83 17.96
N ILE A 216 -10.33 4.09 16.88
CA ILE A 216 -9.07 4.24 16.13
C ILE A 216 -8.88 5.70 15.70
N LYS A 217 -9.92 6.32 15.12
CA LYS A 217 -9.88 7.70 14.63
C LYS A 217 -9.57 8.70 15.75
N LYS A 218 -10.16 8.54 16.94
CA LYS A 218 -9.85 9.39 18.10
C LYS A 218 -8.37 9.32 18.48
N ILE A 219 -7.79 8.11 18.47
CA ILE A 219 -6.40 7.90 18.87
C ILE A 219 -5.43 8.47 17.83
N ILE A 220 -5.71 8.30 16.54
CA ILE A 220 -4.86 8.85 15.48
C ILE A 220 -5.10 10.34 15.22
N ASN A 221 -6.14 10.96 15.80
CA ASN A 221 -6.53 12.35 15.55
C ASN A 221 -5.38 13.37 15.64
N PRO A 222 -4.41 13.28 16.57
CA PRO A 222 -3.25 14.19 16.60
C PRO A 222 -2.37 14.13 15.33
N LEU A 223 -2.44 13.03 14.57
CA LEU A 223 -1.70 12.84 13.33
C LEU A 223 -2.45 13.37 12.09
N LEU A 224 -3.75 13.69 12.22
CA LEU A 224 -4.59 14.05 11.08
C LEU A 224 -4.52 15.52 10.69
N THR A 225 -4.01 16.38 11.57
CA THR A 225 -3.82 17.81 11.29
C THR A 225 -2.36 18.08 10.93
N PRO A 226 -2.07 18.66 9.75
CA PRO A 226 -0.71 19.06 9.41
C PRO A 226 -0.29 20.30 10.22
N PRO A 227 1.03 20.51 10.43
CA PRO A 227 1.54 21.79 10.90
C PRO A 227 1.21 22.92 9.90
N THR A 228 1.36 24.18 10.29
CA THR A 228 1.23 25.27 9.33
C THR A 228 2.37 25.22 8.30
N LYS A 229 2.17 25.82 7.13
CA LYS A 229 3.20 25.84 6.09
C LYS A 229 4.46 26.59 6.52
N GLN A 230 4.34 27.49 7.47
CA GLN A 230 5.49 28.23 8.05
C GLN A 230 6.31 27.36 8.99
N ASP A 231 5.65 26.43 9.71
CA ASP A 231 6.32 25.54 10.65
C ASP A 231 7.01 24.39 9.92
N ASP A 232 6.36 23.83 8.87
CA ASP A 232 6.90 22.71 8.11
C ASP A 232 6.37 22.71 6.66
N ILE A 233 7.20 23.19 5.75
CA ILE A 233 6.87 23.28 4.33
C ILE A 233 6.74 21.90 3.66
N ASP A 234 7.42 20.85 4.17
CA ASP A 234 7.40 19.50 3.60
C ASP A 234 6.01 18.87 3.61
N PHE A 235 5.16 19.23 4.58
CA PHE A 235 3.77 18.78 4.62
C PHE A 235 2.94 19.30 3.44
N TYR A 236 3.40 20.32 2.77
CA TYR A 236 2.75 20.96 1.62
C TYR A 236 3.35 20.54 0.29
N MET A 237 4.18 19.49 0.30
CA MET A 237 4.77 18.85 -0.86
C MET A 237 4.40 17.36 -0.91
N ASP A 238 4.09 16.85 -2.10
CA ASP A 238 3.84 15.43 -2.27
C ASP A 238 5.15 14.63 -2.33
N TYR A 239 5.10 13.32 -2.19
CA TYR A 239 6.28 12.47 -2.34
C TYR A 239 6.90 12.61 -3.74
N GLY A 240 8.20 12.91 -3.77
CA GLY A 240 8.96 13.09 -5.00
C GLY A 240 8.69 14.40 -5.74
N SER A 241 8.03 15.36 -5.08
CA SER A 241 7.89 16.74 -5.55
C SER A 241 8.75 17.66 -4.69
N ASP A 242 9.37 18.63 -5.31
CA ASP A 242 10.13 19.75 -4.71
C ASP A 242 9.35 21.06 -4.74
N THR A 243 8.10 21.01 -5.21
CA THR A 243 7.21 22.17 -5.28
C THR A 243 6.01 22.02 -4.37
N SER A 244 5.44 23.19 -3.95
CA SER A 244 4.21 23.20 -3.15
C SER A 244 3.07 22.52 -3.89
N TYR A 245 2.31 21.70 -3.16
CA TYR A 245 1.18 20.97 -3.70
C TYR A 245 0.06 21.89 -4.19
N HIS A 246 -0.43 21.59 -5.38
CA HIS A 246 -1.64 22.18 -5.96
C HIS A 246 -2.33 21.11 -6.82
N THR A 247 -3.64 21.13 -6.83
CA THR A 247 -4.40 20.26 -7.75
C THR A 247 -4.51 20.97 -9.09
N ILE A 248 -4.01 20.35 -10.14
CA ILE A 248 -4.30 20.75 -11.51
C ILE A 248 -5.64 20.08 -11.84
N THR A 249 -6.75 20.82 -11.70
CA THR A 249 -8.03 20.42 -12.28
C THR A 249 -7.96 20.72 -13.78
N GLY A 250 -7.28 19.85 -14.52
CA GLY A 250 -7.39 19.83 -15.97
C GLY A 250 -8.78 19.34 -16.38
N LYS A 251 -9.24 19.69 -17.58
CA LYS A 251 -10.36 19.01 -18.23
C LYS A 251 -9.94 17.58 -18.57
N GLY A 252 -9.82 16.73 -17.55
CA GLY A 252 -9.56 15.29 -17.73
C GLY A 252 -10.87 14.59 -18.06
N GLU A 253 -10.78 13.50 -18.78
CA GLU A 253 -11.93 12.68 -19.19
C GLU A 253 -12.78 12.13 -18.05
N CYS A 254 -12.34 12.27 -16.80
CA CYS A 254 -13.07 11.89 -15.58
C CYS A 254 -13.50 13.08 -14.71
N ALA A 255 -13.47 14.31 -15.25
CA ALA A 255 -14.03 15.48 -14.61
C ALA A 255 -15.51 15.63 -15.04
N ALA A 256 -16.34 14.68 -14.58
CA ALA A 256 -17.79 14.81 -14.57
C ALA A 256 -18.26 15.02 -13.14
#